data_d1ee3f27e78bfdf745dc1fbb74dc1976
#
_entry.id   d1ee3f27e78bfdf745dc1fbb74dc1976
#
_cell.length_a   1.000
_cell.length_b   1.000
_cell.length_c   1.000
_cell.angle_alpha   90.00
_cell.angle_beta   90.00
_cell.angle_gamma   90.00
#
_symmetry.space_group_name_H-M   'P 1'
#
loop_
_entity.id
_entity.type
_entity.pdbx_description
1 polymer ?
#
loop_
_entity_poly.entity_id
_entity_poly.type
_entity_poly.pdbx_seq_one_letter_code
_entity_poly.pdbx_strand_id
1 'polypeptide(L)'
;MEAIKNEQKAEQSQENIFLNFFCFRNIFETAIRYWKVAVLCALLGMAISFVATKWLTAPEYMSKATIFSWRDENEKDGNEIKGIQRSQESFRQLQMAQMLVNDYRALLQSELVNDQLSQKVFGDDKRKPAANAKSAAGKSAAAKGEEDEETEFEKYVREKYPPARYEANHFPKALRRKKLRYSISIETKRETRVLTIIAKARTPELAEFVAQQTAEIFKKEVQNVLHMNNVQIIDKARPGILSNKSLRRNLPIGFAIGLMAGIAMALLLGFIDQTIKNPEQAKRYLDVPVMGVIPKTNMPENRSKLVRDILDNSKSQELIEAYRLLRTNLQYLVPSRAGATGGQIFMFTSSIPHEGKSSSVALVSLLTARAGKKVLLIDADMHKPVQSRIFNLRSGTGFVSVLTGDKTVEEVVHHVEDCFDVMPCGPIPPNPSELLMSERMPQLLDELRQKYDYVFIDITPALFLSDPLIVKPLVDGVLFMVACSQTKIGMIQRTLRQLQQVSKTPIGLVVNQFDRGEVGNRYGYYGYYRYHSYYRYYRDYAHEDDQTGNPAPAANAAASKDAKKETGSKQA
;
A
#
# COMPACT_ATOMS: atom_id res chain seq x y z
N MET A 1 29.24 21.31 -24.07
CA MET A 1 29.76 20.24 -23.19
C MET A 1 29.09 20.21 -21.81
N GLU A 2 28.88 21.36 -21.18
CA GLU A 2 28.14 21.40 -19.87
C GLU A 2 26.67 20.99 -19.96
N ALA A 3 25.95 21.33 -21.03
CA ALA A 3 24.55 20.93 -21.22
C ALA A 3 24.41 19.40 -21.33
N ILE A 4 25.32 18.73 -22.06
CA ILE A 4 25.31 17.26 -22.19
C ILE A 4 25.66 16.57 -20.86
N LYS A 5 26.59 17.14 -20.07
CA LYS A 5 26.88 16.64 -18.72
C LYS A 5 25.70 16.82 -17.75
N ASN A 6 24.92 17.88 -17.93
CA ASN A 6 23.74 18.13 -17.10
C ASN A 6 22.55 17.23 -17.47
N GLU A 7 22.39 16.87 -18.76
CA GLU A 7 21.43 15.84 -19.19
C GLU A 7 21.81 14.45 -18.69
N GLN A 8 23.08 14.07 -18.82
CA GLN A 8 23.57 12.79 -18.29
C GLN A 8 23.41 12.67 -16.75
N LYS A 9 23.66 13.78 -16.02
CA LYS A 9 23.37 13.81 -14.57
C LYS A 9 21.88 13.72 -14.25
N ALA A 10 21.02 14.27 -15.09
CA ALA A 10 19.57 14.17 -14.91
C ALA A 10 19.05 12.75 -15.19
N GLU A 11 19.57 12.08 -16.22
CA GLU A 11 19.26 10.68 -16.53
C GLU A 11 19.77 9.74 -15.43
N GLN A 12 21.01 9.90 -14.98
CA GLN A 12 21.55 9.16 -13.82
C GLN A 12 20.77 9.40 -12.55
N SER A 13 20.23 10.60 -12.34
CA SER A 13 19.37 10.90 -11.20
C SER A 13 18.03 10.17 -11.29
N GLN A 14 17.43 10.04 -12.48
CA GLN A 14 16.21 9.26 -12.69
C GLN A 14 16.45 7.75 -12.55
N GLU A 15 17.54 7.23 -13.09
CA GLU A 15 17.96 5.85 -12.90
C GLU A 15 18.20 5.51 -11.42
N ASN A 16 18.86 6.41 -10.69
CA ASN A 16 19.06 6.26 -9.24
C ASN A 16 17.75 6.31 -8.44
N ILE A 17 16.76 7.09 -8.85
CA ILE A 17 15.42 7.10 -8.24
C ILE A 17 14.74 5.75 -8.51
N PHE A 18 14.83 5.23 -9.72
CA PHE A 18 14.26 3.95 -10.10
C PHE A 18 14.91 2.78 -9.36
N LEU A 19 16.23 2.69 -9.34
CA LEU A 19 16.96 1.65 -8.61
C LEU A 19 16.75 1.71 -7.09
N ASN A 20 16.67 2.91 -6.52
CA ASN A 20 16.38 3.09 -5.10
C ASN A 20 14.94 2.70 -4.71
N PHE A 21 13.97 2.80 -5.63
CA PHE A 21 12.61 2.33 -5.38
C PHE A 21 12.55 0.82 -5.15
N PHE A 22 13.37 0.04 -5.89
CA PHE A 22 13.46 -1.41 -5.73
C PHE A 22 14.28 -1.86 -4.51
N CYS A 23 14.82 -0.94 -3.72
CA CYS A 23 15.42 -1.29 -2.44
C CYS A 23 14.35 -1.87 -1.50
N PHE A 24 14.60 -3.04 -0.92
CA PHE A 24 13.64 -3.77 -0.07
C PHE A 24 12.99 -2.91 1.01
N ARG A 25 13.76 -1.99 1.61
CA ARG A 25 13.26 -1.03 2.61
C ARG A 25 12.18 -0.10 2.05
N ASN A 26 12.38 0.43 0.85
CA ASN A 26 11.44 1.37 0.23
C ASN A 26 10.15 0.66 -0.23
N ILE A 27 10.25 -0.59 -0.73
CA ILE A 27 9.12 -1.44 -1.07
C ILE A 27 8.28 -1.71 0.18
N PHE A 28 8.93 -2.06 1.29
CA PHE A 28 8.27 -2.34 2.55
C PHE A 28 7.58 -1.10 3.14
N GLU A 29 8.26 0.05 3.16
CA GLU A 29 7.69 1.33 3.59
C GLU A 29 6.48 1.74 2.74
N THR A 30 6.56 1.54 1.41
CA THR A 30 5.45 1.82 0.49
C THR A 30 4.27 0.89 0.71
N ALA A 31 4.51 -0.42 0.86
CA ALA A 31 3.46 -1.40 1.13
C ALA A 31 2.73 -1.10 2.45
N ILE A 32 3.46 -0.71 3.49
CA ILE A 32 2.87 -0.31 4.77
C ILE A 32 2.09 1.00 4.64
N ARG A 33 2.56 1.97 3.86
CA ARG A 33 1.85 3.24 3.65
C ARG A 33 0.49 3.02 2.98
N TYR A 34 0.44 2.16 1.97
CA TYR A 34 -0.76 1.88 1.17
C TYR A 34 -1.48 0.59 1.57
N TRP A 35 -1.23 0.06 2.81
CA TRP A 35 -1.84 -1.18 3.29
C TRP A 35 -3.38 -1.20 3.17
N LYS A 36 -4.03 -0.03 3.36
CA LYS A 36 -5.49 0.11 3.23
C LYS A 36 -5.97 -0.25 1.82
N VAL A 37 -5.19 0.10 0.78
CA VAL A 37 -5.50 -0.26 -0.61
C VAL A 37 -5.38 -1.77 -0.81
N ALA A 38 -4.33 -2.38 -0.26
CA ALA A 38 -4.13 -3.83 -0.35
C ALA A 38 -5.27 -4.60 0.34
N VAL A 39 -5.71 -4.17 1.53
CA VAL A 39 -6.85 -4.76 2.25
C VAL A 39 -8.15 -4.57 1.48
N LEU A 40 -8.40 -3.38 0.94
CA LEU A 40 -9.60 -3.11 0.15
C LEU A 40 -9.67 -4.02 -1.09
N CYS A 41 -8.57 -4.15 -1.83
CA CYS A 41 -8.48 -5.05 -2.99
C CYS A 41 -8.66 -6.52 -2.60
N ALA A 42 -8.14 -6.95 -1.46
CA ALA A 42 -8.32 -8.31 -0.94
C ALA A 42 -9.79 -8.60 -0.62
N LEU A 43 -10.49 -7.65 0.03
CA LEU A 43 -11.93 -7.76 0.32
C LEU A 43 -12.77 -7.77 -0.97
N LEU A 44 -12.43 -6.92 -1.94
CA LEU A 44 -13.09 -6.92 -3.26
C LEU A 44 -12.86 -8.24 -4.00
N GLY A 45 -11.64 -8.77 -4.01
CA GLY A 45 -11.34 -10.08 -4.60
C GLY A 45 -12.14 -11.21 -3.95
N MET A 46 -12.29 -11.19 -2.63
CA MET A 46 -13.13 -12.13 -1.90
C MET A 46 -14.62 -11.99 -2.27
N ALA A 47 -15.13 -10.75 -2.35
CA ALA A 47 -16.51 -10.48 -2.74
C ALA A 47 -16.80 -10.93 -4.19
N ILE A 48 -15.90 -10.63 -5.12
CA ILE A 48 -16.00 -11.08 -6.52
C ILE A 48 -15.99 -12.62 -6.59
N SER A 49 -15.09 -13.28 -5.85
CA SER A 49 -15.01 -14.73 -5.78
C SER A 49 -16.29 -15.35 -5.19
N PHE A 50 -16.87 -14.71 -4.16
CA PHE A 50 -18.15 -15.13 -3.58
C PHE A 50 -19.29 -15.04 -4.60
N VAL A 51 -19.43 -13.90 -5.27
CA VAL A 51 -20.45 -13.69 -6.30
C VAL A 51 -20.26 -14.65 -7.46
N ALA A 52 -19.03 -14.81 -7.96
CA ALA A 52 -18.72 -15.74 -9.03
C ALA A 52 -19.04 -17.19 -8.64
N THR A 53 -18.70 -17.60 -7.42
CA THR A 53 -19.00 -18.96 -6.93
C THR A 53 -20.49 -19.18 -6.77
N LYS A 54 -21.24 -18.19 -6.27
CA LYS A 54 -22.68 -18.32 -6.03
C LYS A 54 -23.52 -18.25 -7.31
N TRP A 55 -23.11 -17.41 -8.27
CA TRP A 55 -23.92 -17.09 -9.45
C TRP A 55 -23.42 -17.73 -10.76
N LEU A 56 -22.11 -17.94 -10.91
CA LEU A 56 -21.53 -18.54 -12.12
C LEU A 56 -21.32 -20.05 -12.00
N THR A 57 -21.07 -20.59 -10.80
CA THR A 57 -20.92 -22.05 -10.63
C THR A 57 -22.28 -22.70 -10.48
N ALA A 58 -22.59 -23.63 -11.39
CA ALA A 58 -23.82 -24.41 -11.30
C ALA A 58 -23.78 -25.28 -10.02
N PRO A 59 -24.90 -25.40 -9.29
CA PRO A 59 -24.96 -26.26 -8.12
C PRO A 59 -24.70 -27.72 -8.52
N GLU A 60 -23.91 -28.42 -7.72
CA GLU A 60 -23.67 -29.86 -7.83
C GLU A 60 -24.33 -30.58 -6.67
N TYR A 61 -25.13 -31.58 -6.97
CA TYR A 61 -25.78 -32.45 -5.99
C TYR A 61 -25.09 -33.81 -5.98
N MET A 62 -24.91 -34.37 -4.79
CA MET A 62 -24.22 -35.62 -4.55
C MET A 62 -25.18 -36.62 -3.92
N SER A 63 -25.34 -37.78 -4.55
CA SER A 63 -26.06 -38.92 -3.99
C SER A 63 -25.09 -40.09 -3.81
N LYS A 64 -25.41 -40.96 -2.85
CA LYS A 64 -24.59 -42.12 -2.50
C LYS A 64 -25.46 -43.38 -2.50
N ALA A 65 -24.95 -44.46 -3.09
CA ALA A 65 -25.47 -45.81 -2.94
C ALA A 65 -24.37 -46.71 -2.38
N THR A 66 -24.72 -47.56 -1.43
CA THR A 66 -23.75 -48.43 -0.75
C THR A 66 -24.00 -49.88 -1.12
N ILE A 67 -22.96 -50.56 -1.53
CA ILE A 67 -22.95 -51.96 -1.95
C ILE A 67 -22.03 -52.72 -1.01
N PHE A 68 -22.46 -53.90 -0.64
CA PHE A 68 -21.70 -54.87 0.16
C PHE A 68 -21.49 -56.17 -0.64
N SER A 69 -20.28 -56.69 -0.53
CA SER A 69 -19.94 -57.99 -1.09
C SER A 69 -19.69 -58.98 0.06
N TRP A 70 -20.39 -60.14 0.06
CA TRP A 70 -20.12 -61.23 1.00
C TRP A 70 -19.48 -62.40 0.30
N ARG A 71 -18.89 -63.33 1.03
CA ARG A 71 -18.36 -64.58 0.49
C ARG A 71 -19.47 -65.60 0.54
N ASP A 72 -19.67 -66.36 -0.56
CA ASP A 72 -20.56 -67.53 -0.55
C ASP A 72 -19.89 -68.63 0.27
N GLU A 73 -20.49 -68.99 1.42
CA GLU A 73 -19.95 -70.05 2.33
C GLU A 73 -20.09 -71.47 1.77
N ASN A 74 -20.54 -71.63 0.54
CA ASN A 74 -20.78 -72.97 -0.05
C ASN A 74 -19.54 -73.65 -0.66
N GLU A 75 -18.36 -73.03 -0.61
CA GLU A 75 -17.09 -73.73 -0.80
C GLU A 75 -16.66 -74.37 0.54
N LYS A 76 -17.23 -75.51 0.83
CA LYS A 76 -16.79 -76.40 1.91
C LYS A 76 -15.43 -77.02 1.52
N ASP A 77 -14.35 -76.37 1.84
CA ASP A 77 -13.08 -77.03 2.02
C ASP A 77 -13.00 -77.65 3.42
N GLY A 78 -13.23 -78.95 3.46
CA GLY A 78 -12.94 -79.74 4.66
C GLY A 78 -11.43 -79.76 4.85
N ASN A 79 -11.01 -79.14 5.95
CA ASN A 79 -9.96 -79.65 6.84
C ASN A 79 -9.75 -78.66 8.01
N GLU A 80 -10.02 -79.13 9.19
CA GLU A 80 -9.57 -78.53 10.44
C GLU A 80 -8.07 -78.57 10.53
N ILE A 81 -7.37 -77.43 10.44
CA ILE A 81 -5.95 -77.29 10.80
C ILE A 81 -5.76 -76.12 11.77
N LYS A 82 -5.02 -76.43 12.82
CA LYS A 82 -4.88 -75.67 14.09
C LYS A 82 -4.12 -74.34 14.00
N GLY A 83 -4.60 -73.40 14.75
CA GLY A 83 -3.91 -72.33 15.53
C GLY A 83 -2.97 -71.34 14.83
N ILE A 84 -1.95 -71.72 14.11
CA ILE A 84 -0.90 -70.87 13.54
C ILE A 84 -1.22 -70.47 12.10
N GLN A 85 -2.04 -71.22 11.42
CA GLN A 85 -2.50 -70.89 10.05
C GLN A 85 -3.59 -69.81 9.99
N ARG A 86 -4.29 -69.53 11.10
CA ARG A 86 -5.37 -68.50 11.11
C ARG A 86 -4.89 -67.10 10.85
N SER A 87 -3.66 -66.73 11.24
CA SER A 87 -3.13 -65.38 10.97
C SER A 87 -2.66 -65.21 9.51
N GLN A 88 -2.12 -66.27 8.88
CA GLN A 88 -1.76 -66.25 7.47
C GLN A 88 -2.95 -66.37 6.56
N GLU A 89 -3.97 -67.13 6.95
CA GLU A 89 -5.23 -67.20 6.22
C GLU A 89 -6.02 -65.90 6.28
N SER A 90 -6.08 -65.23 7.45
CA SER A 90 -6.70 -63.92 7.55
C SER A 90 -5.99 -62.88 6.70
N PHE A 91 -4.67 -62.92 6.60
CA PHE A 91 -3.92 -61.99 5.73
C PHE A 91 -4.15 -62.32 4.22
N ARG A 92 -4.17 -63.59 3.82
CA ARG A 92 -4.54 -64.01 2.44
C ARG A 92 -5.97 -63.62 2.12
N GLN A 93 -6.91 -63.80 3.05
CA GLN A 93 -8.32 -63.41 2.86
C GLN A 93 -8.47 -61.89 2.73
N LEU A 94 -7.66 -61.10 3.44
CA LEU A 94 -7.63 -59.65 3.30
C LEU A 94 -7.06 -59.21 1.95
N GLN A 95 -6.00 -59.88 1.47
CA GLN A 95 -5.43 -59.61 0.13
C GLN A 95 -6.39 -60.00 -0.99
N MET A 96 -7.05 -61.15 -0.90
CA MET A 96 -8.07 -61.53 -1.89
C MET A 96 -9.27 -60.55 -1.87
N ALA A 97 -9.71 -60.11 -0.69
CA ALA A 97 -10.74 -59.09 -0.60
C ALA A 97 -10.34 -57.75 -1.25
N GLN A 98 -9.07 -57.35 -1.12
CA GLN A 98 -8.55 -56.14 -1.78
C GLN A 98 -8.44 -56.30 -3.30
N MET A 99 -8.06 -57.48 -3.81
CA MET A 99 -8.06 -57.77 -5.25
C MET A 99 -9.47 -57.72 -5.81
N LEU A 100 -10.43 -58.36 -5.18
CA LEU A 100 -11.83 -58.34 -5.58
C LEU A 100 -12.42 -56.93 -5.62
N VAL A 101 -12.05 -56.08 -4.67
CA VAL A 101 -12.45 -54.67 -4.64
C VAL A 101 -11.84 -53.89 -5.80
N ASN A 102 -10.62 -54.19 -6.19
CA ASN A 102 -10.00 -53.57 -7.37
C ASN A 102 -10.65 -54.02 -8.67
N ASP A 103 -11.01 -55.30 -8.79
CA ASP A 103 -11.73 -55.84 -9.93
C ASP A 103 -13.14 -55.23 -10.03
N TYR A 104 -13.83 -55.06 -8.92
CA TYR A 104 -15.11 -54.38 -8.86
C TYR A 104 -15.00 -52.90 -9.21
N ARG A 105 -13.93 -52.25 -8.85
CA ARG A 105 -13.67 -50.86 -9.27
C ARG A 105 -13.40 -50.76 -10.76
N ALA A 106 -12.64 -51.69 -11.31
CA ALA A 106 -12.36 -51.77 -12.74
C ALA A 106 -13.67 -52.03 -13.54
N LEU A 107 -14.52 -52.95 -13.08
CA LEU A 107 -15.80 -53.23 -13.70
C LEU A 107 -16.74 -52.02 -13.67
N LEU A 108 -16.82 -51.29 -12.55
CA LEU A 108 -17.62 -50.07 -12.41
C LEU A 108 -17.13 -48.92 -13.28
N GLN A 109 -15.84 -48.90 -13.60
CA GLN A 109 -15.22 -47.91 -14.50
C GLN A 109 -15.20 -48.35 -15.94
N SER A 110 -15.68 -49.55 -16.25
CA SER A 110 -15.70 -50.10 -17.59
C SER A 110 -16.64 -49.30 -18.52
N GLU A 111 -16.32 -49.30 -19.81
CA GLU A 111 -17.18 -48.68 -20.81
C GLU A 111 -18.57 -49.33 -20.83
N LEU A 112 -18.67 -50.62 -20.55
CA LEU A 112 -19.92 -51.39 -20.54
C LEU A 112 -20.94 -50.83 -19.52
N VAL A 113 -20.52 -50.57 -18.29
CA VAL A 113 -21.38 -49.96 -17.24
C VAL A 113 -21.74 -48.52 -17.59
N ASN A 114 -20.77 -47.81 -18.17
CA ASN A 114 -20.96 -46.38 -18.52
C ASN A 114 -21.90 -46.24 -19.74
N ASP A 115 -21.81 -47.12 -20.72
CA ASP A 115 -22.70 -47.15 -21.90
C ASP A 115 -24.14 -47.55 -21.53
N GLN A 116 -24.34 -48.57 -20.69
CA GLN A 116 -25.67 -48.97 -20.22
C GLN A 116 -26.31 -47.83 -19.37
N LEU A 117 -25.53 -47.18 -18.54
CA LEU A 117 -26.03 -46.05 -17.76
C LEU A 117 -26.35 -44.84 -18.65
N SER A 118 -25.51 -44.56 -19.63
CA SER A 118 -25.70 -43.51 -20.61
C SER A 118 -26.99 -43.70 -21.39
N GLN A 119 -27.27 -44.97 -21.84
CA GLN A 119 -28.50 -45.33 -22.54
C GLN A 119 -29.74 -45.08 -21.65
N LYS A 120 -29.69 -45.43 -20.36
CA LYS A 120 -30.81 -45.20 -19.43
C LYS A 120 -31.07 -43.72 -19.13
N VAL A 121 -30.03 -42.89 -19.11
CA VAL A 121 -30.11 -41.43 -18.84
C VAL A 121 -30.49 -40.64 -20.08
N PHE A 122 -29.90 -40.97 -21.23
CA PHE A 122 -30.01 -40.19 -22.48
C PHE A 122 -30.88 -40.85 -23.57
N GLY A 123 -31.25 -42.14 -23.42
CA GLY A 123 -31.88 -42.93 -24.47
C GLY A 123 -30.88 -43.34 -25.55
N ASP A 124 -31.39 -43.82 -26.68
CA ASP A 124 -30.57 -44.33 -27.80
C ASP A 124 -29.84 -43.24 -28.62
N ASP A 125 -29.88 -41.99 -28.21
CA ASP A 125 -29.17 -40.91 -28.91
C ASP A 125 -27.65 -41.09 -28.72
N LYS A 126 -26.97 -41.60 -29.77
CA LYS A 126 -25.54 -42.01 -29.84
C LYS A 126 -24.54 -40.85 -29.68
N ARG A 127 -24.80 -39.89 -28.87
CA ARG A 127 -23.82 -38.84 -28.52
C ARG A 127 -23.11 -39.21 -27.23
N LYS A 128 -21.98 -39.94 -27.37
CA LYS A 128 -21.05 -40.21 -26.25
C LYS A 128 -20.80 -38.94 -25.44
N PRO A 129 -21.00 -38.94 -24.11
CA PRO A 129 -20.49 -37.88 -23.27
C PRO A 129 -18.96 -37.97 -23.30
N ALA A 130 -18.29 -36.99 -23.90
CA ALA A 130 -16.84 -36.88 -23.87
C ALA A 130 -16.38 -36.75 -22.41
N ALA A 131 -15.85 -37.83 -21.86
CA ALA A 131 -14.96 -37.78 -20.71
C ALA A 131 -13.71 -37.02 -21.17
N ASN A 132 -13.50 -35.80 -20.70
CA ASN A 132 -12.46 -34.86 -21.13
C ASN A 132 -12.77 -34.06 -22.41
N ALA A 133 -13.58 -33.02 -22.31
CA ALA A 133 -13.55 -31.94 -23.28
C ALA A 133 -13.49 -30.58 -22.59
N LYS A 134 -12.28 -30.05 -22.44
CA LYS A 134 -12.03 -28.62 -22.56
C LYS A 134 -12.27 -28.29 -24.05
N SER A 135 -13.10 -27.22 -24.26
CA SER A 135 -13.29 -26.53 -25.52
C SER A 135 -14.01 -27.30 -26.66
N ALA A 136 -15.28 -26.94 -26.88
CA ALA A 136 -15.78 -26.59 -28.21
C ALA A 136 -17.15 -25.90 -28.10
N ALA A 137 -17.17 -24.60 -28.29
CA ALA A 137 -18.35 -23.84 -28.68
C ALA A 137 -18.56 -24.06 -30.18
N GLY A 138 -19.71 -24.56 -30.58
CA GLY A 138 -20.03 -24.80 -32.00
C GLY A 138 -21.51 -25.04 -32.22
N LYS A 139 -22.16 -24.02 -32.69
CA LYS A 139 -23.41 -23.83 -33.43
C LYS A 139 -24.46 -24.97 -33.48
N SER A 140 -25.60 -24.58 -32.97
CA SER A 140 -26.93 -25.21 -33.09
C SER A 140 -27.39 -25.36 -34.54
N ALA A 141 -27.89 -26.57 -34.89
CA ALA A 141 -28.86 -26.75 -35.95
C ALA A 141 -30.15 -27.31 -35.35
N ALA A 142 -31.23 -26.60 -35.56
CA ALA A 142 -32.58 -26.98 -35.15
C ALA A 142 -33.04 -28.18 -36.04
N ALA A 143 -33.35 -29.33 -35.42
CA ALA A 143 -34.08 -30.41 -36.06
C ALA A 143 -35.51 -30.46 -35.50
N LYS A 144 -36.46 -30.46 -36.41
CA LYS A 144 -37.90 -30.60 -36.21
C LYS A 144 -38.25 -32.05 -35.80
N GLY A 145 -39.17 -32.17 -34.84
CA GLY A 145 -40.28 -33.11 -34.68
C GLY A 145 -40.00 -34.59 -35.03
N GLU A 146 -39.49 -35.35 -34.04
CA GLU A 146 -39.75 -36.76 -33.84
C GLU A 146 -40.27 -36.88 -32.41
N GLU A 147 -41.34 -37.64 -32.19
CA GLU A 147 -41.86 -38.00 -30.86
C GLU A 147 -40.73 -38.75 -30.15
N ASP A 148 -40.03 -38.03 -29.30
CA ASP A 148 -38.90 -38.56 -28.50
C ASP A 148 -39.47 -39.58 -27.53
N GLU A 149 -39.12 -40.90 -27.69
CA GLU A 149 -39.38 -41.92 -26.68
C GLU A 149 -38.89 -41.46 -25.32
N GLU A 150 -39.80 -41.50 -24.33
CA GLU A 150 -39.51 -41.09 -22.97
C GLU A 150 -38.39 -41.95 -22.36
N THR A 151 -37.31 -41.32 -21.87
CA THR A 151 -36.18 -42.04 -21.28
C THR A 151 -36.55 -42.66 -19.92
N GLU A 152 -35.83 -43.72 -19.51
CA GLU A 152 -36.03 -44.34 -18.19
C GLU A 152 -35.88 -43.31 -17.04
N PHE A 153 -35.00 -42.33 -17.22
CA PHE A 153 -34.86 -41.23 -16.25
C PHE A 153 -36.10 -40.35 -16.19
N GLU A 154 -36.70 -40.03 -17.33
CA GLU A 154 -37.93 -39.23 -17.38
C GLU A 154 -39.12 -39.98 -16.75
N LYS A 155 -39.25 -41.28 -17.01
CA LYS A 155 -40.22 -42.15 -16.35
C LYS A 155 -40.02 -42.19 -14.83
N TYR A 156 -38.78 -42.39 -14.38
CA TYR A 156 -38.41 -42.39 -12.96
C TYR A 156 -38.78 -41.09 -12.25
N VAL A 157 -38.49 -39.94 -12.87
CA VAL A 157 -38.83 -38.63 -12.29
C VAL A 157 -40.34 -38.45 -12.21
N ARG A 158 -41.09 -38.88 -13.23
CA ARG A 158 -42.53 -38.78 -13.25
C ARG A 158 -43.22 -39.67 -12.19
N GLU A 159 -42.73 -40.88 -11.98
CA GLU A 159 -43.28 -41.82 -11.04
C GLU A 159 -42.99 -41.42 -9.58
N LYS A 160 -41.76 -41.01 -9.31
CA LYS A 160 -41.31 -40.78 -7.95
C LYS A 160 -41.56 -39.35 -7.45
N TYR A 161 -41.66 -38.40 -8.35
CA TYR A 161 -41.87 -36.97 -8.07
C TYR A 161 -43.11 -36.48 -8.84
N PRO A 162 -44.34 -36.77 -8.34
CA PRO A 162 -45.58 -36.46 -9.05
C PRO A 162 -45.78 -34.93 -9.21
N PRO A 163 -46.57 -34.51 -10.21
CA PRO A 163 -46.66 -33.12 -10.72
C PRO A 163 -47.14 -32.05 -9.76
N ALA A 164 -47.55 -32.38 -8.54
CA ALA A 164 -47.88 -31.37 -7.54
C ALA A 164 -46.68 -30.42 -7.19
N ARG A 165 -45.47 -30.79 -7.59
CA ARG A 165 -44.25 -29.93 -7.48
C ARG A 165 -43.84 -29.26 -8.78
N TYR A 166 -44.46 -29.60 -9.91
CA TYR A 166 -44.12 -29.02 -11.21
C TYR A 166 -45.42 -28.61 -11.89
N GLU A 167 -45.55 -27.36 -12.33
CA GLU A 167 -46.67 -26.94 -13.17
C GLU A 167 -46.80 -27.87 -14.39
N ALA A 168 -47.99 -28.32 -14.69
CA ALA A 168 -48.32 -29.48 -15.55
C ALA A 168 -47.76 -29.45 -17.00
N ASN A 169 -47.12 -28.39 -17.43
CA ASN A 169 -46.53 -28.20 -18.78
C ASN A 169 -45.03 -27.84 -18.78
N HIS A 170 -44.35 -27.82 -17.63
CA HIS A 170 -42.94 -27.49 -17.61
C HIS A 170 -42.13 -28.57 -16.89
N PHE A 171 -41.71 -29.58 -17.63
CA PHE A 171 -40.52 -30.34 -17.23
C PHE A 171 -39.39 -29.32 -16.92
N PRO A 172 -38.80 -29.31 -15.73
CA PRO A 172 -37.86 -28.24 -15.38
C PRO A 172 -36.81 -28.11 -16.48
N LYS A 173 -36.60 -26.88 -16.95
CA LYS A 173 -35.60 -26.59 -18.01
C LYS A 173 -34.19 -27.16 -17.70
N ALA A 174 -33.93 -27.47 -16.42
CA ALA A 174 -32.72 -28.13 -15.95
C ALA A 174 -32.62 -29.62 -16.30
N LEU A 175 -33.74 -30.28 -16.54
CA LEU A 175 -33.83 -31.71 -16.86
C LEU A 175 -33.84 -32.00 -18.38
N ARG A 176 -33.81 -30.98 -19.24
CA ARG A 176 -33.69 -31.19 -20.69
C ARG A 176 -32.39 -31.91 -21.02
N ARG A 177 -32.42 -32.92 -21.89
CA ARG A 177 -31.33 -33.83 -22.32
C ARG A 177 -30.00 -33.09 -22.59
N LYS A 178 -30.01 -31.87 -23.14
CA LYS A 178 -28.79 -31.08 -23.47
C LYS A 178 -28.03 -30.55 -22.23
N LYS A 179 -28.58 -30.61 -21.00
CA LYS A 179 -27.97 -30.09 -19.76
C LYS A 179 -27.70 -31.18 -18.72
N LEU A 180 -28.05 -32.44 -19.02
CA LEU A 180 -27.77 -33.55 -18.12
C LEU A 180 -26.25 -33.80 -18.09
N ARG A 181 -25.60 -33.50 -16.98
CA ARG A 181 -24.19 -33.85 -16.73
C ARG A 181 -24.12 -34.55 -15.40
N TYR A 182 -23.42 -35.65 -15.38
CA TYR A 182 -23.13 -36.38 -14.16
C TYR A 182 -21.68 -36.86 -14.13
N SER A 183 -21.18 -37.19 -12.95
CA SER A 183 -19.92 -37.88 -12.74
C SER A 183 -20.08 -38.91 -11.64
N ILE A 184 -19.40 -40.03 -11.80
CA ILE A 184 -19.42 -41.13 -10.86
C ILE A 184 -18.04 -41.27 -10.25
N SER A 185 -17.97 -41.42 -8.95
CA SER A 185 -16.76 -41.78 -8.23
C SER A 185 -17.07 -42.90 -7.23
N ILE A 186 -16.08 -43.74 -7.00
CA ILE A 186 -16.19 -44.88 -6.11
C ILE A 186 -15.27 -44.66 -4.94
N GLU A 187 -15.84 -44.72 -3.76
CA GLU A 187 -15.07 -44.70 -2.49
C GLU A 187 -15.12 -46.11 -1.88
N THR A 188 -13.95 -46.63 -1.57
CA THR A 188 -13.79 -47.88 -0.84
C THR A 188 -13.30 -47.53 0.57
N LYS A 189 -13.95 -48.02 1.59
CA LYS A 189 -13.46 -47.86 2.96
C LYS A 189 -12.40 -48.94 3.19
N ARG A 190 -11.18 -48.53 3.52
CA ARG A 190 -10.07 -49.45 3.79
C ARG A 190 -10.49 -50.55 4.77
N GLU A 191 -10.09 -51.78 4.47
CA GLU A 191 -10.37 -52.97 5.29
C GLU A 191 -11.84 -53.41 5.38
N THR A 192 -12.73 -52.86 4.52
CA THR A 192 -14.13 -53.28 4.49
C THR A 192 -14.52 -53.72 3.10
N ARG A 193 -15.50 -54.65 3.02
CA ARG A 193 -16.10 -55.13 1.78
C ARG A 193 -17.23 -54.20 1.31
N VAL A 194 -17.17 -52.91 1.72
CA VAL A 194 -18.18 -51.93 1.39
C VAL A 194 -17.67 -50.99 0.30
N LEU A 195 -18.44 -50.94 -0.78
CA LEU A 195 -18.24 -50.03 -1.91
C LEU A 195 -19.30 -48.95 -1.87
N THR A 196 -18.89 -47.68 -1.85
CA THR A 196 -19.82 -46.56 -1.94
C THR A 196 -19.71 -45.91 -3.32
N ILE A 197 -20.79 -45.98 -4.08
CA ILE A 197 -20.94 -45.28 -5.33
C ILE A 197 -21.42 -43.88 -5.05
N ILE A 198 -20.67 -42.88 -5.50
CA ILE A 198 -21.00 -41.47 -5.36
C ILE A 198 -21.27 -40.89 -6.72
N ALA A 199 -22.51 -40.52 -6.96
CA ALA A 199 -22.92 -39.80 -8.15
C ALA A 199 -23.05 -38.33 -7.87
N LYS A 200 -22.47 -37.48 -8.73
CA LYS A 200 -22.65 -36.03 -8.71
C LYS A 200 -23.35 -35.60 -9.98
N ALA A 201 -24.38 -34.78 -9.84
CA ALA A 201 -25.14 -34.25 -10.95
C ALA A 201 -25.62 -32.82 -10.70
N ARG A 202 -26.20 -32.18 -11.71
CA ARG A 202 -26.75 -30.81 -11.60
C ARG A 202 -28.10 -30.72 -10.89
N THR A 203 -28.81 -31.83 -10.79
CA THR A 203 -30.09 -31.92 -10.08
C THR A 203 -30.06 -33.04 -9.04
N PRO A 204 -30.77 -32.91 -7.92
CA PRO A 204 -30.80 -33.95 -6.88
C PRO A 204 -31.39 -35.26 -7.37
N GLU A 205 -32.41 -35.21 -8.27
CA GLU A 205 -33.08 -36.35 -8.87
C GLU A 205 -32.14 -37.12 -9.79
N LEU A 206 -31.37 -36.41 -10.63
CA LEU A 206 -30.42 -37.05 -11.52
C LEU A 206 -29.28 -37.72 -10.75
N ALA A 207 -28.80 -37.07 -9.66
CA ALA A 207 -27.77 -37.67 -8.81
C ALA A 207 -28.26 -38.97 -8.17
N GLU A 208 -29.50 -38.99 -7.67
CA GLU A 208 -30.13 -40.17 -7.11
C GLU A 208 -30.29 -41.28 -8.15
N PHE A 209 -30.87 -40.95 -9.31
CA PHE A 209 -31.10 -41.90 -10.37
C PHE A 209 -29.78 -42.54 -10.86
N VAL A 210 -28.76 -41.73 -11.12
CA VAL A 210 -27.43 -42.19 -11.53
C VAL A 210 -26.80 -43.09 -10.48
N ALA A 211 -26.84 -42.73 -9.19
CA ALA A 211 -26.29 -43.56 -8.13
C ALA A 211 -27.02 -44.92 -8.03
N GLN A 212 -28.36 -44.92 -8.10
CA GLN A 212 -29.17 -46.10 -8.00
C GLN A 212 -28.98 -47.04 -9.22
N GLN A 213 -29.08 -46.48 -10.43
CA GLN A 213 -28.91 -47.25 -11.64
C GLN A 213 -27.50 -47.83 -11.79
N THR A 214 -26.46 -47.05 -11.40
CA THR A 214 -25.09 -47.58 -11.38
C THR A 214 -24.97 -48.78 -10.44
N ALA A 215 -25.59 -48.73 -9.25
CA ALA A 215 -25.58 -49.84 -8.31
C ALA A 215 -26.31 -51.08 -8.86
N GLU A 216 -27.44 -50.90 -9.56
CA GLU A 216 -28.23 -51.99 -10.15
C GLU A 216 -27.53 -52.61 -11.36
N ILE A 217 -26.98 -51.79 -12.27
CA ILE A 217 -26.20 -52.28 -13.42
C ILE A 217 -24.99 -53.06 -12.90
N PHE A 218 -24.27 -52.50 -11.92
CA PHE A 218 -23.12 -53.18 -11.36
C PHE A 218 -23.48 -54.54 -10.76
N LYS A 219 -24.56 -54.63 -9.99
CA LYS A 219 -25.02 -55.91 -9.44
C LYS A 219 -25.28 -56.93 -10.55
N LYS A 220 -25.93 -56.53 -11.66
CA LYS A 220 -26.20 -57.42 -12.81
C LYS A 220 -24.90 -57.84 -13.52
N GLU A 221 -23.98 -56.90 -13.72
CA GLU A 221 -22.74 -57.22 -14.42
C GLU A 221 -21.79 -58.11 -13.60
N VAL A 222 -21.76 -57.98 -12.26
CA VAL A 222 -21.04 -58.90 -11.39
C VAL A 222 -21.60 -60.32 -11.54
N GLN A 223 -22.93 -60.49 -11.63
CA GLN A 223 -23.56 -61.78 -11.85
C GLN A 223 -23.23 -62.35 -13.23
N ASN A 224 -23.25 -61.50 -14.26
CA ASN A 224 -23.03 -61.94 -15.65
C ASN A 224 -21.56 -62.24 -15.96
N VAL A 225 -20.63 -61.38 -15.50
CA VAL A 225 -19.20 -61.46 -15.85
C VAL A 225 -18.43 -62.36 -14.90
N LEU A 226 -18.72 -62.23 -13.60
CA LEU A 226 -17.98 -62.96 -12.55
C LEU A 226 -18.71 -64.23 -12.10
N HIS A 227 -19.95 -64.47 -12.58
CA HIS A 227 -20.82 -65.58 -12.19
C HIS A 227 -21.01 -65.70 -10.65
N MET A 228 -20.93 -64.56 -9.95
CA MET A 228 -21.00 -64.51 -8.49
C MET A 228 -22.27 -63.78 -8.02
N ASN A 229 -23.03 -64.41 -7.11
CA ASN A 229 -24.24 -63.84 -6.50
C ASN A 229 -23.93 -63.21 -5.14
N ASN A 230 -22.75 -62.60 -4.99
CA ASN A 230 -22.22 -62.17 -3.71
C ASN A 230 -22.27 -60.64 -3.47
N VAL A 231 -23.09 -59.92 -4.25
CA VAL A 231 -23.22 -58.48 -4.19
C VAL A 231 -24.66 -58.10 -3.84
N GLN A 232 -24.82 -57.29 -2.78
CA GLN A 232 -26.11 -56.75 -2.33
C GLN A 232 -26.04 -55.24 -2.15
N ILE A 233 -27.08 -54.52 -2.55
CA ILE A 233 -27.24 -53.09 -2.26
C ILE A 233 -27.77 -52.98 -0.83
N ILE A 234 -26.98 -52.39 0.06
CA ILE A 234 -27.36 -52.15 1.46
C ILE A 234 -28.20 -50.87 1.55
N ASP A 235 -27.63 -49.77 1.06
CA ASP A 235 -28.30 -48.49 1.07
C ASP A 235 -28.66 -48.07 -0.35
N LYS A 236 -29.95 -47.86 -0.58
CA LYS A 236 -30.44 -47.25 -1.81
C LYS A 236 -30.04 -45.78 -1.89
N ALA A 237 -29.84 -45.30 -3.09
CA ALA A 237 -29.57 -43.88 -3.30
C ALA A 237 -30.73 -43.02 -2.75
N ARG A 238 -30.37 -41.89 -2.19
CA ARG A 238 -31.31 -40.86 -1.70
C ARG A 238 -31.18 -39.61 -2.56
N PRO A 239 -32.19 -38.69 -2.55
CA PRO A 239 -32.10 -37.43 -3.26
C PRO A 239 -30.79 -36.72 -2.98
N GLY A 240 -30.15 -36.21 -4.02
CA GLY A 240 -28.82 -35.65 -3.93
C GLY A 240 -28.76 -34.43 -2.96
N ILE A 241 -27.77 -34.44 -2.10
CA ILE A 241 -27.49 -33.32 -1.18
C ILE A 241 -26.55 -32.34 -1.89
N LEU A 242 -26.77 -31.03 -1.73
CA LEU A 242 -25.94 -29.98 -2.32
C LEU A 242 -24.47 -30.12 -1.86
N SER A 243 -23.59 -30.39 -2.80
CA SER A 243 -22.15 -30.54 -2.56
C SER A 243 -21.42 -29.19 -2.67
N ASN A 244 -21.50 -28.37 -1.62
CA ASN A 244 -21.02 -26.98 -1.64
C ASN A 244 -19.53 -26.86 -1.27
N LYS A 245 -18.66 -27.74 -1.79
CA LYS A 245 -17.21 -27.68 -1.49
C LYS A 245 -16.49 -26.50 -2.18
N SER A 246 -17.08 -25.91 -3.21
CA SER A 246 -16.44 -24.87 -4.01
C SER A 246 -16.25 -23.54 -3.25
N LEU A 247 -17.19 -23.16 -2.38
CA LEU A 247 -17.15 -21.89 -1.65
C LEU A 247 -15.95 -21.81 -0.69
N ARG A 248 -15.71 -22.87 0.09
CA ARG A 248 -14.58 -22.94 1.04
C ARG A 248 -13.21 -22.88 0.36
N ARG A 249 -13.11 -23.36 -0.88
CA ARG A 249 -11.88 -23.34 -1.67
C ARG A 249 -11.70 -22.05 -2.44
N ASN A 250 -12.75 -21.51 -3.02
CA ASN A 250 -12.68 -20.35 -3.90
C ASN A 250 -12.53 -19.02 -3.14
N LEU A 251 -13.10 -18.90 -1.94
CA LEU A 251 -12.97 -17.69 -1.10
C LEU A 251 -11.51 -17.32 -0.78
N PRO A 252 -10.67 -18.23 -0.24
CA PRO A 252 -9.28 -17.91 0.04
C PRO A 252 -8.47 -17.64 -1.23
N ILE A 253 -8.81 -18.28 -2.35
CA ILE A 253 -8.16 -18.02 -3.64
C ILE A 253 -8.49 -16.59 -4.11
N GLY A 254 -9.75 -16.18 -4.04
CA GLY A 254 -10.17 -14.81 -4.37
C GLY A 254 -9.51 -13.75 -3.48
N PHE A 255 -9.39 -14.04 -2.18
CA PHE A 255 -8.67 -13.19 -1.24
C PHE A 255 -7.18 -13.07 -1.61
N ALA A 256 -6.50 -14.18 -1.89
CA ALA A 256 -5.07 -14.19 -2.24
C ALA A 256 -4.79 -13.41 -3.54
N ILE A 257 -5.63 -13.61 -4.58
CA ILE A 257 -5.51 -12.88 -5.85
C ILE A 257 -5.76 -11.37 -5.62
N GLY A 258 -6.81 -11.02 -4.86
CA GLY A 258 -7.12 -9.64 -4.50
C GLY A 258 -5.99 -8.97 -3.71
N LEU A 259 -5.39 -9.69 -2.77
CA LEU A 259 -4.24 -9.20 -1.99
C LEU A 259 -3.01 -8.95 -2.87
N MET A 260 -2.67 -9.89 -3.76
CA MET A 260 -1.57 -9.70 -4.71
C MET A 260 -1.80 -8.50 -5.63
N ALA A 261 -3.00 -8.36 -6.17
CA ALA A 261 -3.37 -7.20 -6.99
C ALA A 261 -3.30 -5.89 -6.19
N GLY A 262 -3.72 -5.93 -4.93
CA GLY A 262 -3.67 -4.78 -4.02
C GLY A 262 -2.24 -4.37 -3.67
N ILE A 263 -1.33 -5.32 -3.43
CA ILE A 263 0.10 -5.03 -3.22
C ILE A 263 0.71 -4.44 -4.49
N ALA A 264 0.44 -5.00 -5.66
CA ALA A 264 0.92 -4.47 -6.94
C ALA A 264 0.42 -3.02 -7.17
N MET A 265 -0.86 -2.76 -6.88
CA MET A 265 -1.43 -1.40 -6.95
C MET A 265 -0.78 -0.45 -5.94
N ALA A 266 -0.55 -0.88 -4.70
CA ALA A 266 0.14 -0.09 -3.68
C ALA A 266 1.55 0.32 -4.12
N LEU A 267 2.31 -0.61 -4.71
CA LEU A 267 3.65 -0.35 -5.26
C LEU A 267 3.59 0.61 -6.45
N LEU A 268 2.61 0.46 -7.33
CA LEU A 268 2.40 1.36 -8.47
C LEU A 268 2.11 2.79 -7.99
N LEU A 269 1.22 2.96 -7.02
CA LEU A 269 0.91 4.26 -6.42
C LEU A 269 2.15 4.88 -5.76
N GLY A 270 2.96 4.08 -5.06
CA GLY A 270 4.20 4.54 -4.47
C GLY A 270 5.26 4.95 -5.50
N PHE A 271 5.31 4.29 -6.65
CA PHE A 271 6.20 4.65 -7.76
C PHE A 271 5.82 5.99 -8.42
N ILE A 272 4.52 6.26 -8.51
CA ILE A 272 4.01 7.53 -9.08
C ILE A 272 4.24 8.70 -8.11
N ASP A 273 4.24 8.45 -6.80
CA ASP A 273 4.43 9.47 -5.76
C ASP A 273 5.93 9.78 -5.54
N GLN A 274 6.46 10.66 -6.35
CA GLN A 274 7.84 11.14 -6.31
C GLN A 274 8.04 12.36 -5.40
N THR A 275 7.24 12.53 -4.35
CA THR A 275 7.41 13.64 -3.41
C THR A 275 8.41 13.30 -2.30
N ILE A 276 9.08 14.32 -1.74
CA ILE A 276 9.94 14.14 -0.56
C ILE A 276 9.06 13.81 0.66
N LYS A 277 9.40 12.74 1.37
CA LYS A 277 8.64 12.27 2.53
C LYS A 277 9.36 12.52 3.86
N ASN A 278 10.67 12.52 3.84
CA ASN A 278 11.49 12.66 5.03
C ASN A 278 12.80 13.40 4.73
N PRO A 279 13.47 13.92 5.78
CA PRO A 279 14.71 14.68 5.62
C PRO A 279 15.87 13.87 5.02
N GLU A 280 15.89 12.54 5.20
CA GLU A 280 16.92 11.68 4.64
C GLU A 280 16.80 11.57 3.12
N GLN A 281 15.56 11.50 2.61
CA GLN A 281 15.31 11.56 1.17
C GLN A 281 15.73 12.92 0.60
N ALA A 282 15.40 14.02 1.29
CA ALA A 282 15.84 15.35 0.91
C ALA A 282 17.37 15.42 0.80
N LYS A 283 18.10 14.96 1.82
CA LYS A 283 19.56 14.90 1.83
C LYS A 283 20.14 14.00 0.73
N ARG A 284 19.45 12.92 0.38
CA ARG A 284 19.90 11.94 -0.65
C ARG A 284 19.71 12.45 -2.08
N TYR A 285 18.57 13.11 -2.35
CA TYR A 285 18.20 13.51 -3.71
C TYR A 285 18.55 14.96 -4.05
N LEU A 286 18.78 15.80 -3.03
CA LEU A 286 19.08 17.21 -3.20
C LEU A 286 20.50 17.44 -2.68
N ASP A 287 21.35 17.93 -3.55
CA ASP A 287 22.76 18.24 -3.22
C ASP A 287 22.86 19.60 -2.49
N VAL A 288 22.13 19.74 -1.39
CA VAL A 288 22.03 20.96 -0.57
C VAL A 288 21.93 20.54 0.91
N PRO A 289 22.68 21.22 1.82
CA PRO A 289 22.64 20.89 3.24
C PRO A 289 21.27 21.16 3.85
N VAL A 290 20.77 20.21 4.65
CA VAL A 290 19.53 20.38 5.43
C VAL A 290 19.83 21.16 6.69
N MET A 291 19.30 22.39 6.77
CA MET A 291 19.50 23.33 7.88
C MET A 291 18.48 23.16 9.00
N GLY A 292 17.28 22.65 8.67
CA GLY A 292 16.23 22.46 9.66
C GLY A 292 15.14 21.52 9.19
N VAL A 293 14.48 20.89 10.15
CA VAL A 293 13.31 20.03 9.95
C VAL A 293 12.19 20.55 10.83
N ILE A 294 11.12 21.00 10.21
CA ILE A 294 9.98 21.60 10.91
C ILE A 294 8.83 20.58 10.95
N PRO A 295 8.37 20.19 12.15
CA PRO A 295 7.29 19.23 12.27
C PRO A 295 5.96 19.77 11.74
N LYS A 296 5.13 18.86 11.24
CA LYS A 296 3.76 19.18 10.85
C LYS A 296 2.94 19.50 12.10
N THR A 297 2.35 20.68 12.11
CA THR A 297 1.43 21.10 13.16
C THR A 297 0.09 21.44 12.56
N ASN A 298 -0.99 21.18 13.32
CA ASN A 298 -2.32 21.66 12.95
C ASN A 298 -2.37 23.18 13.21
N MET A 299 -2.00 23.93 12.19
CA MET A 299 -2.01 25.38 12.26
C MET A 299 -3.44 25.91 12.22
N PRO A 300 -3.83 26.86 13.09
CA PRO A 300 -5.13 27.51 12.99
C PRO A 300 -5.24 28.28 11.66
N GLU A 301 -6.41 28.27 11.04
CA GLU A 301 -6.68 28.97 9.77
C GLU A 301 -6.43 30.49 9.87
N ASN A 302 -6.56 31.04 11.06
CA ASN A 302 -6.36 32.47 11.31
C ASN A 302 -4.88 32.79 11.52
N ARG A 303 -4.20 33.21 10.45
CA ARG A 303 -2.77 33.48 10.40
C ARG A 303 -2.31 34.64 11.33
N SER A 304 -3.18 35.57 11.65
CA SER A 304 -2.83 36.69 12.54
C SER A 304 -2.63 36.30 14.02
N LYS A 305 -3.24 35.19 14.44
CA LYS A 305 -2.99 34.59 15.76
C LYS A 305 -1.82 33.61 15.76
N LEU A 306 -1.42 33.14 14.57
CA LEU A 306 -0.49 32.05 14.43
C LEU A 306 0.83 32.24 15.19
N VAL A 307 1.47 33.36 14.99
CA VAL A 307 2.80 33.63 15.56
C VAL A 307 2.70 33.78 17.07
N ARG A 308 1.70 34.49 17.58
CA ARG A 308 1.48 34.67 19.03
C ARG A 308 1.05 33.37 19.70
N ASP A 309 0.05 32.70 19.16
CA ASP A 309 -0.47 31.43 19.73
C ASP A 309 0.58 30.32 19.74
N ILE A 310 1.49 30.31 18.77
CA ILE A 310 2.60 29.35 18.73
C ILE A 310 3.63 29.68 19.83
N LEU A 311 3.93 30.93 20.05
CA LEU A 311 4.92 31.34 21.04
C LEU A 311 4.41 31.25 22.49
N ASP A 312 3.12 31.43 22.70
CA ASP A 312 2.49 31.46 24.03
C ASP A 312 1.93 30.07 24.44
N ASN A 313 1.84 29.14 23.51
CA ASN A 313 1.21 27.84 23.76
C ASN A 313 2.25 26.76 24.10
N SER A 314 2.15 26.16 25.29
CA SER A 314 3.02 25.08 25.77
C SER A 314 3.02 23.82 24.82
N LYS A 315 1.96 23.62 24.04
CA LYS A 315 1.84 22.53 23.04
C LYS A 315 2.73 22.75 21.81
N SER A 316 3.29 23.94 21.64
CA SER A 316 4.12 24.30 20.47
C SER A 316 5.62 24.27 20.74
N GLN A 317 6.06 23.80 21.92
CA GLN A 317 7.48 23.80 22.31
C GLN A 317 8.38 23.08 21.28
N GLU A 318 7.91 21.97 20.75
CA GLU A 318 8.65 21.22 19.73
C GLU A 318 8.87 22.02 18.43
N LEU A 319 7.85 22.76 18.01
CA LEU A 319 7.93 23.62 16.84
C LEU A 319 8.88 24.79 17.09
N ILE A 320 8.80 25.41 18.27
CA ILE A 320 9.69 26.50 18.68
C ILE A 320 11.14 26.01 18.71
N GLU A 321 11.40 24.82 19.26
CA GLU A 321 12.76 24.25 19.28
C GLU A 321 13.29 23.97 17.87
N ALA A 322 12.43 23.50 16.95
CA ALA A 322 12.83 23.30 15.56
C ALA A 322 13.27 24.62 14.90
N TYR A 323 12.56 25.71 15.15
CA TYR A 323 12.95 27.04 14.64
C TYR A 323 14.15 27.64 15.36
N ARG A 324 14.32 27.41 16.65
CA ARG A 324 15.55 27.82 17.40
C ARG A 324 16.77 27.12 16.83
N LEU A 325 16.63 25.84 16.50
CA LEU A 325 17.69 25.08 15.85
C LEU A 325 18.00 25.63 14.46
N LEU A 326 16.96 25.90 13.67
CA LEU A 326 17.12 26.49 12.34
C LEU A 326 17.87 27.82 12.46
N ARG A 327 17.49 28.72 13.42
CA ARG A 327 18.20 29.96 13.71
C ARG A 327 19.69 29.72 14.00
N THR A 328 20.01 28.76 14.87
CA THR A 328 21.39 28.43 15.20
C THR A 328 22.17 27.97 13.98
N ASN A 329 21.55 27.19 13.12
CA ASN A 329 22.18 26.65 11.90
C ASN A 329 22.42 27.73 10.83
N LEU A 330 21.68 28.86 10.84
CA LEU A 330 21.94 29.98 9.92
C LEU A 330 23.38 30.51 10.00
N GLN A 331 23.99 30.51 11.21
CA GLN A 331 25.35 30.92 11.41
C GLN A 331 26.39 30.05 10.66
N TYR A 332 26.03 28.82 10.38
CA TYR A 332 26.89 27.89 9.66
C TYR A 332 26.66 27.90 8.14
N LEU A 333 25.53 28.45 7.67
CA LEU A 333 25.24 28.54 6.24
C LEU A 333 26.15 29.58 5.56
N VAL A 334 26.39 30.71 6.24
CA VAL A 334 27.22 31.77 5.72
C VAL A 334 28.49 31.82 6.57
N PRO A 335 29.68 31.54 6.02
CA PRO A 335 30.93 31.71 6.74
C PRO A 335 31.06 33.14 7.19
N SER A 336 31.39 33.35 8.49
CA SER A 336 31.69 34.67 9.00
C SER A 336 32.82 35.27 8.16
N ARG A 337 32.52 36.27 7.35
CA ARG A 337 33.55 37.02 6.64
C ARG A 337 34.37 37.78 7.69
N ALA A 338 35.59 37.32 7.96
CA ALA A 338 36.51 38.04 8.79
C ALA A 338 36.69 39.45 8.22
N GLY A 339 36.23 40.48 8.96
CA GLY A 339 36.31 41.89 8.54
C GLY A 339 35.05 42.45 7.84
N ALA A 340 33.96 41.70 7.65
CA ALA A 340 32.72 42.28 7.14
C ALA A 340 32.01 43.05 8.26
N THR A 341 31.93 44.35 8.11
CA THR A 341 31.12 45.26 8.96
C THR A 341 29.71 45.26 8.40
N GLY A 342 28.72 44.79 9.18
CA GLY A 342 27.29 44.87 8.86
C GLY A 342 26.52 43.55 9.04
N GLY A 343 25.20 43.67 9.04
CA GLY A 343 24.29 42.54 9.21
C GLY A 343 24.21 41.58 8.04
N GLN A 344 23.67 40.40 8.32
CA GLN A 344 23.49 39.34 7.32
C GLN A 344 22.08 39.39 6.72
N ILE A 345 21.99 39.17 5.42
CA ILE A 345 20.73 39.15 4.68
C ILE A 345 20.45 37.73 4.18
N PHE A 346 19.30 37.19 4.58
CA PHE A 346 18.82 35.86 4.16
C PHE A 346 17.50 35.96 3.40
N MET A 347 17.44 35.29 2.30
CA MET A 347 16.22 35.17 1.50
C MET A 347 15.54 33.82 1.74
N PHE A 348 14.21 33.83 1.97
CA PHE A 348 13.40 32.64 2.09
C PHE A 348 12.56 32.45 0.81
N THR A 349 12.77 31.36 0.14
CA THR A 349 12.01 30.97 -1.06
C THR A 349 11.62 29.49 -1.03
N SER A 350 10.88 29.03 -2.04
CA SER A 350 10.42 27.64 -2.17
C SER A 350 10.24 27.27 -3.62
N SER A 351 9.92 26.00 -3.93
CA SER A 351 9.55 25.60 -5.30
C SER A 351 8.18 26.09 -5.71
N ILE A 352 7.18 25.84 -4.86
CA ILE A 352 5.77 26.11 -5.13
C ILE A 352 5.12 26.87 -3.95
N PRO A 353 3.95 27.48 -4.16
CA PRO A 353 3.18 28.08 -3.07
C PRO A 353 2.80 27.04 -1.99
N HIS A 354 2.53 27.53 -0.78
CA HIS A 354 2.07 26.76 0.39
C HIS A 354 3.09 25.79 1.03
N GLU A 355 4.37 25.90 0.71
CA GLU A 355 5.44 25.13 1.38
C GLU A 355 5.78 25.67 2.78
N GLY A 356 5.09 26.69 3.25
CA GLY A 356 5.25 27.26 4.60
C GLY A 356 6.31 28.33 4.73
N LYS A 357 6.81 28.86 3.61
CA LYS A 357 7.84 29.91 3.51
C LYS A 357 7.58 31.10 4.45
N SER A 358 6.47 31.80 4.22
CA SER A 358 6.16 33.07 4.94
C SER A 358 5.93 32.89 6.43
N SER A 359 5.33 31.77 6.86
CA SER A 359 5.18 31.45 8.28
C SER A 359 6.53 31.12 8.93
N SER A 360 7.40 30.43 8.20
CA SER A 360 8.71 30.04 8.72
C SER A 360 9.64 31.24 8.86
N VAL A 361 9.66 32.15 7.88
CA VAL A 361 10.49 33.35 7.98
C VAL A 361 10.00 34.26 9.12
N ALA A 362 8.68 34.40 9.29
CA ALA A 362 8.12 35.17 10.40
C ALA A 362 8.57 34.66 11.78
N LEU A 363 8.50 33.33 11.99
CA LEU A 363 8.92 32.69 13.25
C LEU A 363 10.42 32.74 13.47
N VAL A 364 11.25 32.50 12.46
CA VAL A 364 12.71 32.61 12.59
C VAL A 364 13.11 34.05 12.91
N SER A 365 12.51 35.05 12.24
CA SER A 365 12.77 36.45 12.47
C SER A 365 12.47 36.83 13.91
N LEU A 366 11.28 36.51 14.38
CA LEU A 366 10.85 36.83 15.76
C LEU A 366 11.71 36.12 16.81
N LEU A 367 12.03 34.84 16.62
CA LEU A 367 12.91 34.10 17.55
C LEU A 367 14.37 34.63 17.53
N THR A 368 14.82 35.19 16.41
CA THR A 368 16.14 35.80 16.29
C THR A 368 16.17 37.15 17.06
N ALA A 369 15.10 37.94 16.94
CA ALA A 369 14.95 39.18 17.68
C ALA A 369 14.86 38.95 19.20
N ARG A 370 14.09 37.97 19.64
CA ARG A 370 14.00 37.56 21.06
C ARG A 370 15.33 37.05 21.65
N ALA A 371 16.28 36.69 20.79
CA ALA A 371 17.66 36.41 21.22
C ALA A 371 18.55 37.65 21.28
N GLY A 372 17.97 38.85 21.23
CA GLY A 372 18.67 40.13 21.39
C GLY A 372 19.35 40.64 20.12
N LYS A 373 19.00 40.14 18.94
CA LYS A 373 19.52 40.61 17.64
C LYS A 373 18.56 41.62 17.02
N LYS A 374 19.07 42.67 16.42
CA LYS A 374 18.26 43.63 15.64
C LYS A 374 17.86 43.01 14.33
N VAL A 375 16.57 42.74 14.12
CA VAL A 375 16.02 41.99 12.97
C VAL A 375 15.03 42.82 12.20
N LEU A 376 15.17 42.83 10.87
CA LEU A 376 14.16 43.32 9.94
C LEU A 376 13.61 42.15 9.11
N LEU A 377 12.30 42.02 9.05
CA LEU A 377 11.60 41.13 8.10
C LEU A 377 10.98 41.96 6.97
N ILE A 378 11.35 41.67 5.74
CA ILE A 378 10.82 42.32 4.54
C ILE A 378 9.85 41.35 3.83
N ASP A 379 8.63 41.82 3.55
CA ASP A 379 7.71 41.15 2.66
C ASP A 379 7.96 41.60 1.20
N ALA A 380 8.76 40.81 0.48
CA ALA A 380 9.09 41.02 -0.93
C ALA A 380 8.26 40.14 -1.87
N ASP A 381 7.23 39.42 -1.36
CA ASP A 381 6.27 38.70 -2.18
C ASP A 381 5.22 39.68 -2.73
N MET A 382 5.58 40.38 -3.81
CA MET A 382 4.73 41.40 -4.45
C MET A 382 3.52 40.80 -5.19
N HIS A 383 3.40 39.47 -5.24
CA HIS A 383 2.25 38.80 -5.87
C HIS A 383 1.19 38.41 -4.83
N LYS A 384 1.61 37.89 -3.68
CA LYS A 384 0.74 37.44 -2.59
C LYS A 384 1.31 37.78 -1.22
N PRO A 385 1.42 39.07 -0.87
CA PRO A 385 1.99 39.51 0.39
C PRO A 385 1.15 39.02 1.57
N VAL A 386 1.80 38.54 2.63
CA VAL A 386 1.11 37.96 3.78
C VAL A 386 1.63 38.44 5.12
N GLN A 387 2.82 39.07 5.20
CA GLN A 387 3.43 39.44 6.47
C GLN A 387 2.62 40.52 7.21
N SER A 388 2.02 41.46 6.50
CA SER A 388 1.11 42.45 7.11
C SER A 388 -0.07 41.78 7.83
N ARG A 389 -0.62 40.67 7.29
CA ARG A 389 -1.70 39.91 7.93
C ARG A 389 -1.19 39.08 9.12
N ILE A 390 0.01 38.51 9.00
CA ILE A 390 0.63 37.71 10.08
C ILE A 390 0.83 38.57 11.32
N PHE A 391 1.35 39.80 11.15
CA PHE A 391 1.67 40.72 12.25
C PHE A 391 0.57 41.77 12.50
N ASN A 392 -0.57 41.70 11.81
CA ASN A 392 -1.70 42.65 11.94
C ASN A 392 -1.28 44.12 11.74
N LEU A 393 -0.50 44.38 10.67
CA LEU A 393 0.01 45.69 10.32
C LEU A 393 -0.85 46.39 9.26
N ARG A 394 -0.80 47.71 9.22
CA ARG A 394 -1.35 48.49 8.13
C ARG A 394 -0.45 48.33 6.90
N SER A 395 -1.03 48.05 5.71
CA SER A 395 -0.29 47.72 4.49
C SER A 395 -0.37 48.79 3.40
N GLY A 396 -0.66 50.04 3.76
CA GLY A 396 -0.80 51.12 2.77
C GLY A 396 0.49 51.54 2.08
N THR A 397 1.62 51.44 2.78
CA THR A 397 2.98 51.71 2.29
C THR A 397 3.91 50.60 2.72
N GLY A 398 5.03 50.40 2.04
CA GLY A 398 5.95 49.33 2.37
C GLY A 398 7.16 49.23 1.42
N PHE A 399 7.68 48.05 1.27
CA PHE A 399 8.87 47.75 0.48
C PHE A 399 8.80 48.31 -0.96
N VAL A 400 7.64 48.19 -1.64
CA VAL A 400 7.42 48.78 -2.96
C VAL A 400 7.59 50.28 -2.93
N SER A 401 7.04 50.99 -1.91
CA SER A 401 7.16 52.46 -1.81
C SER A 401 8.59 52.94 -1.60
N VAL A 402 9.45 52.13 -0.98
CA VAL A 402 10.88 52.42 -0.85
C VAL A 402 11.62 52.21 -2.16
N LEU A 403 11.28 51.14 -2.91
CA LEU A 403 11.90 50.85 -4.21
C LEU A 403 11.51 51.88 -5.29
N THR A 404 10.30 52.43 -5.25
CA THR A 404 9.87 53.51 -6.15
C THR A 404 10.43 54.90 -5.74
N GLY A 405 11.01 55.01 -4.56
CA GLY A 405 11.52 56.27 -4.04
C GLY A 405 10.44 57.19 -3.43
N ASP A 406 9.21 56.73 -3.29
CA ASP A 406 8.10 57.53 -2.73
C ASP A 406 8.19 57.70 -1.23
N LYS A 407 8.87 56.77 -0.52
CA LYS A 407 9.02 56.71 0.91
C LYS A 407 10.41 56.31 1.34
N THR A 408 10.81 56.77 2.55
CA THR A 408 12.05 56.28 3.20
C THR A 408 11.79 55.00 3.97
N VAL A 409 12.86 54.32 4.36
CA VAL A 409 12.81 53.09 5.18
C VAL A 409 12.08 53.33 6.48
N GLU A 410 12.40 54.45 7.15
CA GLU A 410 11.84 54.82 8.46
C GLU A 410 10.32 55.08 8.43
N GLU A 411 9.79 55.52 7.28
CA GLU A 411 8.36 55.81 7.12
C GLU A 411 7.51 54.53 6.94
N VAL A 412 8.13 53.42 6.53
CA VAL A 412 7.40 52.19 6.13
C VAL A 412 7.68 51.02 7.06
N VAL A 413 8.70 51.08 7.88
CA VAL A 413 9.03 50.07 8.85
C VAL A 413 8.09 50.14 10.06
N HIS A 414 7.58 48.99 10.47
CA HIS A 414 6.73 48.84 11.64
C HIS A 414 7.49 48.11 12.75
N HIS A 415 7.60 48.75 13.93
CA HIS A 415 8.12 48.10 15.12
C HIS A 415 7.08 47.15 15.72
N VAL A 416 7.43 45.87 15.88
CA VAL A 416 6.50 44.81 16.33
C VAL A 416 6.82 44.36 17.77
N GLU A 417 8.07 44.08 18.06
CA GLU A 417 8.61 43.74 19.39
C GLU A 417 10.02 44.35 19.55
N ASP A 418 10.55 44.29 20.75
CA ASP A 418 11.94 44.72 21.00
C ASP A 418 12.89 44.03 20.02
N CYS A 419 13.72 44.83 19.34
CA CYS A 419 14.66 44.40 18.32
C CYS A 419 14.01 43.74 17.06
N PHE A 420 12.67 43.85 16.87
CA PHE A 420 11.99 43.23 15.74
C PHE A 420 11.14 44.25 14.97
N ASP A 421 11.56 44.48 13.75
CA ASP A 421 10.89 45.36 12.81
C ASP A 421 10.39 44.57 11.59
N VAL A 422 9.27 44.99 11.00
CA VAL A 422 8.66 44.40 9.80
C VAL A 422 8.40 45.50 8.78
N MET A 423 8.86 45.27 7.55
CA MET A 423 8.56 46.09 6.39
C MET A 423 7.55 45.34 5.53
N PRO A 424 6.26 45.70 5.53
CA PRO A 424 5.26 45.08 4.67
C PRO A 424 5.55 45.38 3.21
N CYS A 425 4.94 44.60 2.29
CA CYS A 425 5.13 44.81 0.85
C CYS A 425 4.69 46.19 0.37
N GLY A 426 3.59 46.71 0.90
CA GLY A 426 2.94 47.93 0.40
C GLY A 426 2.00 47.63 -0.78
N PRO A 427 1.73 48.59 -1.67
CA PRO A 427 0.84 48.41 -2.82
C PRO A 427 1.47 47.46 -3.82
N ILE A 428 0.66 46.55 -4.39
CA ILE A 428 1.13 45.59 -5.40
C ILE A 428 1.46 46.33 -6.70
N PRO A 429 2.72 46.27 -7.20
CA PRO A 429 3.10 46.96 -8.41
C PRO A 429 2.73 46.15 -9.65
N PRO A 430 2.57 46.81 -10.83
CA PRO A 430 2.31 46.09 -12.08
C PRO A 430 3.54 45.31 -12.61
N ASN A 431 4.75 45.70 -12.22
CA ASN A 431 6.03 45.16 -12.71
C ASN A 431 6.99 44.81 -11.56
N PRO A 432 6.71 43.77 -10.78
CA PRO A 432 7.51 43.39 -9.61
C PRO A 432 9.00 43.13 -9.92
N SER A 433 9.28 42.36 -10.95
CA SER A 433 10.65 41.95 -11.32
C SER A 433 11.51 43.13 -11.75
N GLU A 434 10.94 44.12 -12.44
CA GLU A 434 11.67 45.33 -12.83
C GLU A 434 12.08 46.18 -11.62
N LEU A 435 11.21 46.30 -10.63
CA LEU A 435 11.53 46.98 -9.38
C LEU A 435 12.66 46.28 -8.63
N LEU A 436 12.68 44.97 -8.60
CA LEU A 436 13.77 44.19 -7.97
C LEU A 436 15.10 44.31 -8.73
N MET A 437 15.06 44.58 -10.03
CA MET A 437 16.25 44.82 -10.87
C MET A 437 16.73 46.28 -10.81
N SER A 438 16.00 47.18 -10.15
CA SER A 438 16.38 48.58 -10.04
C SER A 438 17.67 48.79 -9.23
N GLU A 439 18.42 49.87 -9.53
CA GLU A 439 19.60 50.24 -8.75
C GLU A 439 19.30 50.55 -7.28
N ARG A 440 18.04 50.86 -6.97
CA ARG A 440 17.61 51.13 -5.58
C ARG A 440 17.64 49.89 -4.70
N MET A 441 17.45 48.67 -5.29
CA MET A 441 17.44 47.41 -4.53
C MET A 441 18.78 47.13 -3.82
N PRO A 442 19.94 47.08 -4.48
CA PRO A 442 21.22 46.89 -3.80
C PRO A 442 21.52 48.02 -2.79
N GLN A 443 21.22 49.27 -3.14
CA GLN A 443 21.44 50.42 -2.23
C GLN A 443 20.62 50.25 -0.94
N LEU A 444 19.37 49.87 -1.03
CA LEU A 444 18.51 49.59 0.10
C LEU A 444 19.08 48.47 0.97
N LEU A 445 19.52 47.37 0.39
CA LEU A 445 20.09 46.26 1.15
C LEU A 445 21.38 46.67 1.88
N ASP A 446 22.23 47.50 1.27
CA ASP A 446 23.44 48.02 1.89
C ASP A 446 23.12 48.98 3.06
N GLU A 447 22.08 49.80 2.93
CA GLU A 447 21.57 50.65 4.00
C GLU A 447 21.07 49.81 5.18
N LEU A 448 20.30 48.74 4.90
CA LEU A 448 19.74 47.87 5.94
C LEU A 448 20.81 47.06 6.66
N ARG A 449 21.91 46.66 5.98
CA ARG A 449 23.04 45.98 6.61
C ARG A 449 23.69 46.81 7.71
N GLN A 450 23.66 48.13 7.61
CA GLN A 450 24.25 49.01 8.62
C GLN A 450 23.34 49.18 9.85
N LYS A 451 22.02 48.95 9.69
CA LYS A 451 21.04 49.20 10.75
C LYS A 451 20.66 47.96 11.54
N TYR A 452 20.69 46.77 10.91
CA TYR A 452 20.21 45.51 11.45
C TYR A 452 21.30 44.43 11.50
N ASP A 453 21.25 43.55 12.50
CA ASP A 453 22.12 42.37 12.58
C ASP A 453 21.69 41.31 11.55
N TYR A 454 20.37 41.17 11.34
CA TYR A 454 19.76 40.25 10.38
C TYR A 454 18.64 40.93 9.59
N VAL A 455 18.66 40.72 8.30
CA VAL A 455 17.54 41.06 7.40
C VAL A 455 17.03 39.79 6.77
N PHE A 456 15.75 39.49 7.00
CA PHE A 456 15.09 38.32 6.39
C PHE A 456 14.14 38.80 5.29
N ILE A 457 14.22 38.20 4.13
CA ILE A 457 13.40 38.54 2.97
C ILE A 457 12.45 37.37 2.64
N ASP A 458 11.16 37.61 2.79
CA ASP A 458 10.12 36.70 2.30
C ASP A 458 9.83 37.00 0.83
N ILE A 459 10.12 36.05 -0.08
CA ILE A 459 9.97 36.28 -1.52
C ILE A 459 9.14 35.14 -2.15
N THR A 460 8.70 35.33 -3.37
CA THR A 460 7.89 34.38 -4.15
C THR A 460 8.55 33.01 -4.32
N PRO A 461 7.78 31.93 -4.64
CA PRO A 461 8.34 30.65 -5.06
C PRO A 461 9.11 30.74 -6.38
N ALA A 462 10.28 30.09 -6.45
CA ALA A 462 11.25 30.26 -7.53
C ALA A 462 11.02 29.39 -8.77
N LEU A 463 10.03 28.43 -8.76
CA LEU A 463 9.84 27.56 -9.91
C LEU A 463 9.26 28.27 -11.13
N PHE A 464 8.37 29.24 -10.89
CA PHE A 464 7.60 29.93 -11.93
C PHE A 464 7.87 31.44 -12.01
N LEU A 465 8.53 32.02 -11.00
CA LEU A 465 8.77 33.45 -10.90
C LEU A 465 10.25 33.74 -10.82
N SER A 466 10.69 34.81 -11.51
CA SER A 466 12.09 35.22 -11.60
C SER A 466 12.58 36.01 -10.37
N ASP A 467 11.70 36.51 -9.54
CA ASP A 467 12.00 37.39 -8.41
C ASP A 467 13.10 36.82 -7.48
N PRO A 468 13.05 35.52 -7.05
CA PRO A 468 14.12 34.94 -6.25
C PRO A 468 15.47 34.84 -6.97
N LEU A 469 15.44 34.69 -8.31
CA LEU A 469 16.66 34.63 -9.12
C LEU A 469 17.34 36.00 -9.18
N ILE A 470 16.55 37.09 -9.24
CA ILE A 470 17.03 38.47 -9.25
C ILE A 470 17.65 38.84 -7.90
N VAL A 471 16.98 38.48 -6.80
CA VAL A 471 17.42 38.86 -5.45
C VAL A 471 18.57 38.00 -4.93
N LYS A 472 18.69 36.74 -5.38
CA LYS A 472 19.71 35.81 -4.89
C LYS A 472 21.15 36.34 -4.91
N PRO A 473 21.64 37.03 -5.95
CA PRO A 473 23.02 37.56 -5.96
C PRO A 473 23.28 38.66 -4.90
N LEU A 474 22.22 39.28 -4.40
CA LEU A 474 22.27 40.40 -3.49
C LEU A 474 22.26 40.00 -2.00
N VAL A 475 21.99 38.74 -1.71
CA VAL A 475 21.87 38.21 -0.34
C VAL A 475 23.06 37.33 0.04
N ASP A 476 23.27 37.11 1.35
CA ASP A 476 24.36 36.29 1.87
C ASP A 476 24.02 34.81 1.88
N GLY A 477 22.74 34.47 2.06
CA GLY A 477 22.28 33.08 2.06
C GLY A 477 20.82 32.92 1.64
N VAL A 478 20.50 31.74 1.14
CA VAL A 478 19.14 31.38 0.73
C VAL A 478 18.65 30.22 1.58
N LEU A 479 17.47 30.35 2.16
CA LEU A 479 16.74 29.27 2.81
C LEU A 479 15.64 28.79 1.88
N PHE A 480 15.83 27.56 1.39
CA PHE A 480 14.94 26.95 0.43
C PHE A 480 13.97 26.00 1.15
N MET A 481 12.70 26.37 1.18
CA MET A 481 11.66 25.60 1.86
C MET A 481 11.13 24.46 0.98
N VAL A 482 10.98 23.28 1.56
CA VAL A 482 10.38 22.11 0.92
C VAL A 482 9.37 21.48 1.88
N ALA A 483 8.11 21.39 1.47
CA ALA A 483 7.09 20.70 2.27
C ALA A 483 7.05 19.21 1.98
N CYS A 484 7.08 18.39 3.03
CA CYS A 484 6.91 16.95 2.90
C CYS A 484 5.58 16.59 2.24
N SER A 485 5.61 15.57 1.38
CA SER A 485 4.43 15.01 0.69
C SER A 485 3.66 15.99 -0.21
N GLN A 486 4.27 17.12 -0.60
CA GLN A 486 3.67 18.12 -1.50
C GLN A 486 4.41 18.23 -2.82
N THR A 487 5.71 18.54 -2.79
CA THR A 487 6.46 18.88 -3.99
C THR A 487 7.21 17.67 -4.54
N LYS A 488 7.12 17.46 -5.84
CA LYS A 488 7.86 16.39 -6.53
C LYS A 488 9.35 16.70 -6.55
N ILE A 489 10.18 15.70 -6.33
CA ILE A 489 11.65 15.78 -6.31
C ILE A 489 12.18 16.49 -7.58
N GLY A 490 11.68 16.12 -8.77
CA GLY A 490 12.12 16.73 -10.03
C GLY A 490 11.86 18.22 -10.13
N MET A 491 10.77 18.73 -9.54
CA MET A 491 10.47 20.17 -9.48
C MET A 491 11.46 20.90 -8.58
N ILE A 492 11.74 20.32 -7.40
CA ILE A 492 12.71 20.87 -6.45
C ILE A 492 14.11 20.94 -7.08
N GLN A 493 14.56 19.85 -7.69
CA GLN A 493 15.85 19.79 -8.36
C GLN A 493 15.97 20.81 -9.49
N ARG A 494 14.91 21.00 -10.28
CA ARG A 494 14.88 22.03 -11.33
C ARG A 494 15.05 23.43 -10.74
N THR A 495 14.29 23.75 -9.71
CA THR A 495 14.33 25.06 -9.05
C THR A 495 15.70 25.31 -8.40
N LEU A 496 16.25 24.32 -7.70
CA LEU A 496 17.59 24.45 -7.10
C LEU A 496 18.67 24.68 -8.15
N ARG A 497 18.61 23.97 -9.28
CA ARG A 497 19.55 24.18 -10.41
C ARG A 497 19.45 25.61 -10.97
N GLN A 498 18.23 26.12 -11.16
CA GLN A 498 18.04 27.51 -11.62
C GLN A 498 18.67 28.51 -10.63
N LEU A 499 18.43 28.35 -9.34
CA LEU A 499 19.04 29.18 -8.31
C LEU A 499 20.57 29.06 -8.29
N GLN A 500 21.13 27.87 -8.39
CA GLN A 500 22.58 27.62 -8.39
C GLN A 500 23.30 28.21 -9.61
N GLN A 501 22.63 28.30 -10.75
CA GLN A 501 23.18 28.89 -11.97
C GLN A 501 23.37 30.40 -11.91
N VAL A 502 22.53 31.09 -11.11
CA VAL A 502 22.54 32.57 -11.07
C VAL A 502 23.69 33.10 -10.22
N SER A 503 23.95 32.51 -9.05
CA SER A 503 25.03 32.95 -8.17
C SER A 503 25.56 31.82 -7.30
N LYS A 504 26.75 32.01 -6.70
CA LYS A 504 27.37 31.09 -5.74
C LYS A 504 26.86 31.26 -4.31
N THR A 505 25.88 32.13 -4.09
CA THR A 505 25.27 32.33 -2.76
C THR A 505 24.82 31.00 -2.18
N PRO A 506 25.23 30.62 -0.96
CA PRO A 506 24.91 29.34 -0.37
C PRO A 506 23.41 29.16 -0.17
N ILE A 507 22.94 27.93 -0.40
CA ILE A 507 21.54 27.54 -0.23
C ILE A 507 21.48 26.51 0.88
N GLY A 508 20.60 26.73 1.87
CA GLY A 508 20.27 25.80 2.91
C GLY A 508 18.84 25.29 2.75
N LEU A 509 18.63 23.99 2.86
CA LEU A 509 17.32 23.37 2.73
C LEU A 509 16.60 23.35 4.08
N VAL A 510 15.33 23.71 4.10
CA VAL A 510 14.45 23.54 5.26
C VAL A 510 13.31 22.60 4.89
N VAL A 511 13.28 21.43 5.53
CA VAL A 511 12.23 20.43 5.32
C VAL A 511 11.07 20.74 6.27
N ASN A 512 9.95 21.15 5.70
CA ASN A 512 8.76 21.57 6.44
C ASN A 512 7.64 20.55 6.40
N GLN A 513 6.68 20.67 7.32
CA GLN A 513 5.50 19.80 7.43
C GLN A 513 5.85 18.30 7.56
N PHE A 514 6.93 18.01 8.25
CA PHE A 514 7.36 16.64 8.49
C PHE A 514 6.43 15.93 9.47
N ASP A 515 5.73 14.89 9.00
CA ASP A 515 4.81 14.09 9.79
C ASP A 515 5.54 12.90 10.44
N ARG A 516 5.68 12.92 11.77
CA ARG A 516 6.29 11.84 12.55
C ARG A 516 5.42 10.59 12.67
N GLY A 517 4.10 10.77 12.60
CA GLY A 517 3.12 9.70 12.74
C GLY A 517 3.02 8.83 11.49
N GLU A 518 3.54 9.30 10.37
CA GLU A 518 3.51 8.55 9.11
C GLU A 518 4.42 7.33 9.21
N VAL A 519 3.84 6.17 8.91
CA VAL A 519 4.55 4.88 8.93
C VAL A 519 5.72 4.94 7.94
N GLY A 520 6.93 4.66 8.38
CA GLY A 520 8.16 4.83 7.60
C GLY A 520 9.04 5.98 8.10
N ASN A 521 8.47 7.01 8.73
CA ASN A 521 9.23 8.11 9.32
C ASN A 521 9.77 7.79 10.72
N ARG A 522 9.29 6.72 11.36
CA ARG A 522 9.68 6.32 12.73
C ARG A 522 11.15 5.99 12.89
N TYR A 523 11.82 5.44 11.87
CA TYR A 523 13.22 4.97 11.97
C TYR A 523 14.26 6.02 11.56
N GLY A 524 13.95 6.94 10.64
CA GLY A 524 14.90 7.95 10.16
C GLY A 524 15.08 9.16 11.08
N TYR A 525 14.05 9.44 11.89
CA TYR A 525 14.02 10.60 12.78
C TYR A 525 14.83 10.43 14.07
N TYR A 526 15.01 9.21 14.56
CA TYR A 526 15.77 8.91 15.79
C TYR A 526 17.24 9.33 15.70
N GLY A 527 17.84 9.35 14.51
CA GLY A 527 19.22 9.80 14.31
C GLY A 527 19.39 11.31 14.51
N TYR A 528 18.49 12.11 13.97
CA TYR A 528 18.56 13.57 14.00
C TYR A 528 18.22 14.17 15.39
N TYR A 529 17.22 13.59 16.07
CA TYR A 529 16.80 14.06 17.41
C TYR A 529 17.51 13.36 18.58
N ARG A 530 18.15 12.22 18.38
CA ARG A 530 19.00 11.59 19.42
C ARG A 530 20.18 12.50 19.77
N TYR A 531 20.68 13.25 18.81
CA TYR A 531 21.67 14.30 19.05
C TYR A 531 21.09 15.46 19.89
N HIS A 532 19.78 15.76 19.73
CA HIS A 532 19.09 16.84 20.46
C HIS A 532 18.50 16.42 21.81
N SER A 533 18.09 15.16 22.00
CA SER A 533 17.68 14.68 23.33
C SER A 533 18.87 14.66 24.30
N TYR A 534 20.08 14.48 23.77
CA TYR A 534 21.31 14.60 24.56
C TYR A 534 21.49 16.03 25.09
N TYR A 535 21.20 17.05 24.30
CA TYR A 535 21.24 18.45 24.74
C TYR A 535 20.13 18.82 25.73
N ARG A 536 18.94 18.22 25.61
CA ARG A 536 17.86 18.41 26.59
C ARG A 536 18.24 17.82 27.95
N TYR A 537 18.79 16.62 27.95
CA TYR A 537 19.28 15.97 29.18
C TYR A 537 20.32 16.84 29.92
N TYR A 538 21.26 17.43 29.19
CA TYR A 538 22.24 18.37 29.80
C TYR A 538 21.64 19.69 30.28
N ARG A 539 20.60 20.19 29.63
CA ARG A 539 19.93 21.41 30.06
C ARG A 539 19.12 21.21 31.34
N ASP A 540 18.44 20.08 31.46
CA ASP A 540 17.64 19.73 32.64
C ASP A 540 18.57 19.50 33.85
N TYR A 541 19.77 18.97 33.66
CA TYR A 541 20.83 18.91 34.69
C TYR A 541 21.37 20.31 35.05
N ALA A 542 21.56 21.19 34.09
CA ALA A 542 22.04 22.55 34.36
C ALA A 542 21.02 23.40 35.17
N HIS A 543 19.72 23.10 35.04
CA HIS A 543 18.67 23.75 35.85
C HIS A 543 18.51 23.14 37.25
N GLU A 544 18.86 21.86 37.45
CA GLU A 544 18.91 21.26 38.79
C GLU A 544 20.14 21.75 39.60
N ASP A 545 21.27 21.96 38.92
CA ASP A 545 22.50 22.46 39.57
C ASP A 545 22.41 23.96 40.01
N ASP A 546 21.63 24.78 39.29
CA ASP A 546 21.37 26.18 39.72
C ASP A 546 20.49 26.26 40.99
N GLN A 547 19.73 25.22 41.31
CA GLN A 547 18.96 25.14 42.56
C GLN A 547 19.74 24.50 43.72
N THR A 548 20.84 23.78 43.45
CA THR A 548 21.59 23.04 44.49
C THR A 548 22.99 23.56 44.77
N GLY A 549 23.50 24.54 44.04
CA GLY A 549 24.76 25.26 44.34
C GLY A 549 26.04 24.42 44.21
N ASN A 550 26.08 23.35 43.42
CA ASN A 550 27.25 22.51 43.25
C ASN A 550 27.91 22.70 41.86
N PRO A 551 29.24 22.89 41.74
CA PRO A 551 29.89 23.17 40.47
C PRO A 551 29.99 21.91 39.57
N ALA A 552 29.76 22.11 38.25
CA ALA A 552 29.71 21.07 37.21
C ALA A 552 31.06 20.31 37.07
N PRO A 553 31.05 18.98 36.87
CA PRO A 553 32.25 18.20 36.57
C PRO A 553 32.70 18.39 35.11
N ALA A 554 34.01 18.64 34.94
CA ALA A 554 34.67 18.90 33.67
C ALA A 554 34.48 17.81 32.62
N ALA A 555 34.05 18.23 31.43
CA ALA A 555 33.83 17.38 30.25
C ALA A 555 35.15 16.89 29.62
N ASN A 556 35.82 15.86 30.20
CA ASN A 556 36.97 15.22 29.51
C ASN A 556 37.29 13.78 29.92
N ALA A 557 36.32 12.96 30.38
CA ALA A 557 36.62 11.57 30.79
C ALA A 557 35.77 10.46 30.13
N ALA A 558 34.84 10.74 29.22
CA ALA A 558 33.92 9.73 28.69
C ALA A 558 34.26 9.22 27.28
N ALA A 559 35.24 9.82 26.58
CA ALA A 559 35.57 9.41 25.20
C ALA A 559 36.58 8.25 25.10
N SER A 560 37.14 7.75 26.21
CA SER A 560 38.22 6.75 26.16
C SER A 560 37.84 5.33 26.64
N LYS A 561 36.61 5.08 27.09
CA LYS A 561 36.20 3.76 27.62
C LYS A 561 35.40 2.88 26.65
N ASP A 562 34.76 3.44 25.61
CA ASP A 562 34.00 2.63 24.66
C ASP A 562 34.82 2.12 23.45
N ALA A 563 36.03 2.65 23.22
CA ALA A 563 36.92 2.16 22.17
C ALA A 563 37.70 0.86 22.54
N LYS A 564 37.59 0.35 23.78
CA LYS A 564 38.31 -0.86 24.25
C LYS A 564 37.42 -2.10 24.38
N LYS A 565 36.12 -2.03 24.05
CA LYS A 565 35.22 -3.20 24.16
C LYS A 565 34.89 -3.89 22.85
N GLU A 566 35.29 -3.34 21.70
CA GLU A 566 35.02 -3.97 20.39
C GLU A 566 36.20 -4.74 19.75
N THR A 567 37.37 -4.78 20.39
CA THR A 567 38.53 -5.51 19.86
C THR A 567 38.86 -6.81 20.59
N GLY A 568 38.01 -7.31 21.49
CA GLY A 568 38.27 -8.47 22.35
C GLY A 568 37.49 -9.76 22.01
N SER A 569 36.78 -9.86 20.88
CA SER A 569 35.97 -11.05 20.54
C SER A 569 36.17 -11.53 19.11
N LYS A 570 37.46 -11.76 18.74
CA LYS A 570 37.82 -12.60 17.60
C LYS A 570 39.23 -13.18 17.86
N GLN A 571 39.30 -14.19 18.71
CA GLN A 571 40.32 -15.26 18.76
C GLN A 571 40.05 -16.11 20.01
N ALA A 572 39.27 -17.14 19.86
CA ALA A 572 39.38 -18.48 20.44
C ALA A 572 38.21 -19.32 19.90
#